data_175c623e237c6fc240d3d62aeb31a4a7
#
_entry.id   175c623e237c6fc240d3d62aeb31a4a7
#
_cell.length_a   1.000
_cell.length_b   1.000
_cell.length_c   1.000
_cell.angle_alpha   90.00
_cell.angle_beta   90.00
_cell.angle_gamma   90.00
#
_symmetry.space_group_name_H-M   'P 1'
#
loop_
_entity.id
_entity.type
_entity.pdbx_description
1 polymer ?
#
loop_
_entity_poly.entity_id
_entity_poly.type
_entity_poly.pdbx_seq_one_letter_code
_entity_poly.pdbx_strand_id
1 'polypeptide(L)'
;MMRTILLTAILCFCLPSLTRSQESQTGDNAKYTCADTISIGKQQIFVAQWRDDCDAAISYTFDDGLQEHYTLLRAKLREHRFPATFAIVGNRIGGDFKGNPTMTWEQLREMVADGHEISNHGWSHLNLTTITPEQRLFEIEHNDSVIHDSLGLLPRTFIYPGNRRSPEVIKACEKGRVGSRTFQQSLGSKRNDENLRKMVEDLIASRGWAVTMTHGITRGYDHFTDSAILWRHFNHVDSLRHRIWVGTLAEVLTYSKLRKALRLEAIRQPDGTIVVKPSLDDTVVTGITDSSLYKGRLTMVVTGENRIQATQDGRPLETVVRENGQLLLFNPHGGQITIKAAF
;
A
#
# COMPACT_ATOMS: atom_id res chain seq x y z
N MET A 1 18.65 -29.32 -38.28
CA MET A 1 17.46 -28.98 -37.46
C MET A 1 17.90 -27.96 -36.41
N MET A 2 17.74 -26.70 -36.75
CA MET A 2 18.07 -25.58 -35.85
C MET A 2 16.92 -25.36 -34.87
N ARG A 3 17.18 -25.41 -33.56
CA ARG A 3 16.23 -25.01 -32.51
C ARG A 3 16.40 -23.53 -32.27
N THR A 4 15.39 -22.76 -32.65
CA THR A 4 15.28 -21.35 -32.41
C THR A 4 14.91 -21.16 -30.93
N ILE A 5 15.81 -20.51 -30.15
CA ILE A 5 15.57 -20.09 -28.78
C ILE A 5 14.88 -18.74 -28.87
N LEU A 6 13.63 -18.69 -28.45
CA LEU A 6 12.88 -17.44 -28.30
C LEU A 6 13.31 -16.75 -26.98
N LEU A 7 14.13 -15.72 -27.10
CA LEU A 7 14.44 -14.83 -25.97
C LEU A 7 13.26 -13.88 -25.77
N THR A 8 12.51 -14.07 -24.69
CA THR A 8 11.49 -13.12 -24.26
C THR A 8 12.18 -11.94 -23.58
N ALA A 9 12.27 -10.83 -24.27
CA ALA A 9 12.78 -9.58 -23.72
C ALA A 9 11.78 -9.02 -22.70
N ILE A 10 12.18 -9.00 -21.44
CA ILE A 10 11.49 -8.24 -20.39
C ILE A 10 11.85 -6.77 -20.61
N LEU A 11 10.90 -6.01 -21.15
CA LEU A 11 11.03 -4.55 -21.23
C LEU A 11 10.90 -3.97 -19.80
N CYS A 12 12.04 -3.74 -19.19
CA CYS A 12 12.16 -2.93 -17.99
C CYS A 12 12.02 -1.46 -18.44
N PHE A 13 10.86 -0.83 -18.21
CA PHE A 13 10.72 0.60 -18.39
C PHE A 13 11.51 1.32 -17.29
N CYS A 14 12.80 1.52 -17.53
CA CYS A 14 13.59 2.55 -16.84
C CYS A 14 13.13 3.90 -17.37
N LEU A 15 12.28 4.60 -16.63
CA LEU A 15 12.07 6.02 -16.84
C LEU A 15 13.36 6.76 -16.45
N PRO A 16 13.92 7.59 -17.33
CA PRO A 16 15.09 8.39 -16.99
C PRO A 16 14.71 9.38 -15.88
N SER A 17 15.55 9.45 -14.85
CA SER A 17 15.53 10.51 -13.85
C SER A 17 15.88 11.84 -14.56
N LEU A 18 14.86 12.55 -15.00
CA LEU A 18 14.98 13.94 -15.41
C LEU A 18 15.07 14.81 -14.15
N THR A 19 16.29 15.03 -13.67
CA THR A 19 16.61 16.15 -12.79
C THR A 19 16.39 17.44 -13.60
N ARG A 20 15.20 17.99 -13.54
CA ARG A 20 14.93 19.33 -14.04
C ARG A 20 15.20 20.29 -12.89
N SER A 21 16.45 20.78 -12.79
CA SER A 21 16.78 21.97 -12.02
C SER A 21 16.04 23.16 -12.67
N GLN A 22 14.92 23.55 -12.06
CA GLN A 22 14.33 24.86 -12.39
C GLN A 22 14.99 25.92 -11.52
N GLU A 23 15.56 26.89 -12.20
CA GLU A 23 16.06 28.12 -11.60
C GLU A 23 14.95 28.85 -10.85
N SER A 24 15.33 29.48 -9.74
CA SER A 24 14.48 30.23 -8.84
C SER A 24 13.60 31.25 -9.57
N GLN A 25 12.31 30.97 -9.68
CA GLN A 25 11.32 32.03 -9.88
C GLN A 25 10.92 32.58 -8.52
N THR A 26 11.39 33.76 -8.21
CA THR A 26 10.93 34.60 -7.12
C THR A 26 9.61 35.22 -7.54
N GLY A 27 8.52 34.88 -6.84
CA GLY A 27 7.21 35.52 -6.95
C GLY A 27 6.27 34.86 -7.94
N ASP A 28 5.22 34.34 -7.39
CA ASP A 28 3.94 33.86 -7.89
C ASP A 28 3.71 32.36 -7.65
N ASN A 29 2.51 32.06 -7.14
CA ASN A 29 1.93 30.77 -6.81
C ASN A 29 2.33 29.62 -7.77
N ALA A 30 3.54 29.09 -7.64
CA ALA A 30 3.97 27.93 -8.41
C ALA A 30 3.24 26.68 -7.90
N LYS A 31 2.65 25.89 -8.80
CA LYS A 31 2.03 24.61 -8.49
C LYS A 31 3.04 23.48 -8.67
N TYR A 32 3.18 22.68 -7.63
CA TYR A 32 4.10 21.54 -7.60
C TYR A 32 3.31 20.23 -7.55
N THR A 33 3.86 19.19 -8.17
CA THR A 33 3.34 17.82 -8.08
C THR A 33 4.08 17.05 -6.99
N CYS A 34 3.65 15.85 -6.69
CA CYS A 34 4.33 14.96 -5.73
C CYS A 34 5.75 14.54 -6.16
N ALA A 35 6.12 14.73 -7.41
CA ALA A 35 7.45 14.40 -7.93
C ALA A 35 8.43 15.57 -7.79
N ASP A 36 7.93 16.77 -7.49
CA ASP A 36 8.74 17.97 -7.41
C ASP A 36 9.36 18.13 -6.03
N THR A 37 10.56 18.69 -6.02
CA THR A 37 11.22 19.20 -4.82
C THR A 37 11.12 20.70 -4.83
N ILE A 38 10.50 21.25 -3.81
CA ILE A 38 10.31 22.69 -3.63
C ILE A 38 11.53 23.23 -2.90
N SER A 39 12.30 24.10 -3.54
CA SER A 39 13.46 24.77 -2.92
C SER A 39 13.05 26.13 -2.39
N ILE A 40 13.18 26.35 -1.08
CA ILE A 40 12.87 27.62 -0.42
C ILE A 40 14.09 28.05 0.41
N GLY A 41 14.92 28.90 -0.17
CA GLY A 41 16.23 29.23 0.41
C GLY A 41 17.12 28.01 0.45
N LYS A 42 17.63 27.65 1.66
CA LYS A 42 18.46 26.45 1.88
C LYS A 42 17.65 25.17 2.15
N GLN A 43 16.34 25.27 2.32
CA GLN A 43 15.48 24.14 2.63
C GLN A 43 14.90 23.54 1.36
N GLN A 44 14.74 22.24 1.38
CA GLN A 44 14.00 21.50 0.35
C GLN A 44 12.79 20.84 1.00
N ILE A 45 11.66 20.89 0.31
CA ILE A 45 10.40 20.27 0.74
C ILE A 45 9.95 19.35 -0.38
N PHE A 46 9.67 18.10 -0.04
CA PHE A 46 9.11 17.14 -0.98
C PHE A 46 8.19 16.14 -0.27
N VAL A 47 7.39 15.41 -1.03
CA VAL A 47 6.52 14.35 -0.49
C VAL A 47 7.20 12.99 -0.71
N ALA A 48 7.45 12.28 0.38
CA ALA A 48 8.09 10.98 0.34
C ALA A 48 7.34 9.99 -0.57
N GLN A 49 8.07 9.15 -1.28
CA GLN A 49 7.47 8.14 -2.16
C GLN A 49 6.69 7.11 -1.35
N TRP A 50 7.21 6.72 -0.21
CA TRP A 50 6.58 5.80 0.74
C TRP A 50 6.47 6.46 2.11
N ARG A 51 5.56 5.96 2.93
CA ARG A 51 5.34 6.44 4.28
C ARG A 51 6.64 6.46 5.07
N ASP A 52 6.81 7.48 5.92
CA ASP A 52 7.96 7.69 6.81
C ASP A 52 9.31 7.79 6.07
N ASP A 53 9.26 8.18 4.79
CA ASP A 53 10.40 8.28 3.87
C ASP A 53 11.18 6.96 3.71
N CYS A 54 10.47 5.83 3.81
CA CYS A 54 11.04 4.52 3.54
C CYS A 54 11.49 4.41 2.07
N ASP A 55 12.50 3.56 1.84
CA ASP A 55 12.99 3.29 0.48
C ASP A 55 11.97 2.49 -0.34
N ALA A 56 11.22 1.59 0.31
CA ALA A 56 10.32 0.67 -0.37
C ALA A 56 9.07 0.35 0.48
N ALA A 57 8.09 -0.31 -0.12
CA ALA A 57 6.91 -0.82 0.57
C ALA A 57 6.67 -2.32 0.31
N ILE A 58 6.09 -3.02 1.29
CA ILE A 58 5.63 -4.41 1.17
C ILE A 58 4.18 -4.49 1.67
N SER A 59 3.31 -5.14 0.88
CA SER A 59 1.99 -5.57 1.33
C SER A 59 1.91 -7.09 1.32
N TYR A 60 1.81 -7.68 2.50
CA TYR A 60 1.58 -9.12 2.65
C TYR A 60 0.11 -9.41 2.40
N THR A 61 -0.20 -10.28 1.42
CA THR A 61 -1.57 -10.74 1.15
C THR A 61 -1.69 -12.24 1.28
N PHE A 62 -2.73 -12.70 1.97
CA PHE A 62 -3.01 -14.10 2.24
C PHE A 62 -4.39 -14.46 1.71
N ASP A 63 -4.44 -15.44 0.81
CA ASP A 63 -5.64 -15.77 0.06
C ASP A 63 -6.44 -16.91 0.71
N ASP A 64 -7.73 -17.00 0.38
CA ASP A 64 -8.69 -18.06 0.72
C ASP A 64 -9.19 -18.10 2.17
N GLY A 65 -8.69 -17.25 3.06
CA GLY A 65 -9.14 -17.21 4.47
C GLY A 65 -8.82 -18.47 5.28
N LEU A 66 -7.69 -19.13 5.02
CA LEU A 66 -7.34 -20.41 5.64
C LEU A 66 -7.14 -20.30 7.17
N GLN A 67 -7.47 -21.37 7.89
CA GLN A 67 -7.35 -21.44 9.36
C GLN A 67 -5.93 -21.18 9.87
N GLU A 68 -4.89 -21.58 9.11
CA GLU A 68 -3.49 -21.34 9.46
C GLU A 68 -3.10 -19.86 9.53
N HIS A 69 -3.86 -18.98 8.85
CA HIS A 69 -3.65 -17.55 8.96
C HIS A 69 -3.94 -17.03 10.38
N TYR A 70 -4.90 -17.63 11.06
CA TYR A 70 -5.19 -17.32 12.45
C TYR A 70 -4.32 -18.12 13.43
N THR A 71 -4.17 -19.43 13.24
CA THR A 71 -3.52 -20.30 14.23
C THR A 71 -2.01 -20.22 14.24
N LEU A 72 -1.38 -19.90 13.11
CA LEU A 72 0.08 -19.86 12.97
C LEU A 72 0.60 -18.46 12.66
N LEU A 73 0.00 -17.80 11.65
CA LEU A 73 0.53 -16.56 11.10
C LEU A 73 0.25 -15.34 11.99
N ARG A 74 -0.96 -15.24 12.57
CA ARG A 74 -1.40 -14.10 13.40
C ARG A 74 -0.38 -13.73 14.48
N ALA A 75 0.11 -14.73 15.23
CA ALA A 75 1.08 -14.52 16.31
C ALA A 75 2.37 -13.89 15.76
N LYS A 76 2.84 -14.34 14.59
CA LYS A 76 4.06 -13.82 13.96
C LYS A 76 3.87 -12.39 13.40
N LEU A 77 2.73 -12.10 12.81
CA LEU A 77 2.41 -10.73 12.38
C LEU A 77 2.36 -9.77 13.58
N ARG A 78 1.78 -10.17 14.69
CA ARG A 78 1.75 -9.38 15.93
C ARG A 78 3.14 -9.16 16.53
N GLU A 79 3.98 -10.19 16.55
CA GLU A 79 5.38 -10.12 17.02
C GLU A 79 6.13 -8.99 16.30
N HIS A 80 5.97 -8.90 14.97
CA HIS A 80 6.61 -7.90 14.14
C HIS A 80 5.77 -6.60 13.98
N ARG A 81 4.55 -6.54 14.48
CA ARG A 81 3.59 -5.45 14.23
C ARG A 81 3.39 -5.21 12.73
N PHE A 82 3.35 -6.27 11.94
CA PHE A 82 3.11 -6.20 10.51
C PHE A 82 1.61 -6.31 10.23
N PRO A 83 0.97 -5.26 9.68
CA PRO A 83 -0.35 -5.39 9.12
C PRO A 83 -0.29 -6.25 7.86
N ALA A 84 -1.37 -6.95 7.56
CA ALA A 84 -1.51 -7.79 6.37
C ALA A 84 -2.92 -7.71 5.81
N THR A 85 -3.12 -8.20 4.58
CA THR A 85 -4.41 -8.24 3.91
C THR A 85 -4.84 -9.70 3.73
N PHE A 86 -6.05 -10.02 4.19
CA PHE A 86 -6.65 -11.35 4.07
C PHE A 86 -7.78 -11.34 3.06
N ALA A 87 -7.64 -12.10 1.98
CA ALA A 87 -8.61 -12.21 0.91
C ALA A 87 -9.62 -13.31 1.24
N ILE A 88 -10.90 -12.94 1.41
CA ILE A 88 -11.93 -13.81 1.98
C ILE A 88 -12.93 -14.27 0.92
N VAL A 89 -13.07 -15.59 0.80
CA VAL A 89 -14.12 -16.27 0.04
C VAL A 89 -15.31 -16.51 0.98
N GLY A 90 -16.36 -15.70 0.86
CA GLY A 90 -17.39 -15.60 1.88
C GLY A 90 -18.13 -16.90 2.20
N ASN A 91 -18.49 -17.69 1.19
CA ASN A 91 -19.21 -18.95 1.38
C ASN A 91 -18.35 -20.11 1.93
N ARG A 92 -17.07 -19.85 2.22
CA ARG A 92 -16.14 -20.84 2.77
C ARG A 92 -15.82 -20.60 4.25
N ILE A 93 -16.13 -19.41 4.76
CA ILE A 93 -15.78 -19.04 6.14
C ILE A 93 -16.49 -19.94 7.15
N GLY A 94 -15.72 -20.43 8.13
CA GLY A 94 -16.19 -21.40 9.12
C GLY A 94 -16.34 -22.83 8.59
N GLY A 95 -15.80 -23.13 7.43
CA GLY A 95 -15.89 -24.42 6.75
C GLY A 95 -14.55 -24.92 6.24
N ASP A 96 -14.54 -25.21 4.94
CA ASP A 96 -13.38 -25.80 4.25
C ASP A 96 -13.19 -25.17 2.86
N PHE A 97 -11.95 -24.97 2.47
CA PHE A 97 -11.56 -24.62 1.10
C PHE A 97 -10.58 -25.65 0.55
N LYS A 98 -11.06 -26.51 -0.37
CA LYS A 98 -10.26 -27.55 -1.02
C LYS A 98 -9.49 -28.45 -0.05
N GLY A 99 -10.16 -28.93 0.99
CA GLY A 99 -9.56 -29.81 2.01
C GLY A 99 -8.76 -29.08 3.10
N ASN A 100 -8.82 -27.74 3.15
CA ASN A 100 -8.16 -26.96 4.17
C ASN A 100 -9.19 -26.18 4.99
N PRO A 101 -9.23 -26.31 6.32
CA PRO A 101 -10.11 -25.52 7.17
C PRO A 101 -9.92 -24.02 6.96
N THR A 102 -11.00 -23.27 7.08
CA THR A 102 -11.01 -21.80 6.99
C THR A 102 -11.28 -21.16 8.35
N MET A 103 -10.89 -19.89 8.50
CA MET A 103 -11.19 -19.09 9.68
C MET A 103 -12.70 -18.94 9.88
N THR A 104 -13.11 -18.73 11.13
CA THR A 104 -14.48 -18.32 11.46
C THR A 104 -14.63 -16.79 11.39
N TRP A 105 -15.86 -16.28 11.34
CA TRP A 105 -16.13 -14.84 11.40
C TRP A 105 -15.63 -14.21 12.71
N GLU A 106 -15.67 -14.96 13.81
CA GLU A 106 -15.12 -14.50 15.09
C GLU A 106 -13.60 -14.30 15.02
N GLN A 107 -12.90 -15.26 14.46
CA GLN A 107 -11.46 -15.15 14.23
C GLN A 107 -11.11 -13.98 13.31
N LEU A 108 -11.90 -13.76 12.26
CA LEU A 108 -11.73 -12.60 11.37
C LEU A 108 -11.96 -11.27 12.09
N ARG A 109 -12.92 -11.17 13.05
CA ARG A 109 -13.07 -9.97 13.90
C ARG A 109 -11.81 -9.70 14.72
N GLU A 110 -11.18 -10.73 15.25
CA GLU A 110 -9.91 -10.57 15.98
C GLU A 110 -8.77 -10.13 15.04
N MET A 111 -8.72 -10.65 13.80
CA MET A 111 -7.74 -10.19 12.80
C MET A 111 -7.93 -8.71 12.46
N VAL A 112 -9.18 -8.25 12.34
CA VAL A 112 -9.50 -6.83 12.14
C VAL A 112 -9.09 -5.99 13.34
N ALA A 113 -9.35 -6.47 14.57
CA ALA A 113 -8.95 -5.80 15.81
C ALA A 113 -7.42 -5.69 15.96
N ASP A 114 -6.66 -6.63 15.40
CA ASP A 114 -5.20 -6.57 15.33
C ASP A 114 -4.69 -5.60 14.22
N GLY A 115 -5.57 -4.96 13.47
CA GLY A 115 -5.22 -3.97 12.44
C GLY A 115 -4.99 -4.57 11.04
N HIS A 116 -5.41 -5.81 10.80
CA HIS A 116 -5.34 -6.41 9.48
C HIS A 116 -6.50 -5.99 8.59
N GLU A 117 -6.26 -5.97 7.29
CA GLU A 117 -7.27 -5.69 6.27
C GLU A 117 -7.99 -6.97 5.83
N ILE A 118 -9.32 -6.88 5.67
CA ILE A 118 -10.11 -7.89 4.98
C ILE A 118 -10.42 -7.39 3.57
N SER A 119 -10.01 -8.16 2.58
CA SER A 119 -10.25 -7.92 1.15
C SER A 119 -11.29 -8.89 0.61
N ASN A 120 -12.10 -8.44 -0.35
CA ASN A 120 -13.06 -9.30 -1.04
C ASN A 120 -12.34 -10.23 -2.03
N HIS A 121 -12.65 -11.55 -1.98
CA HIS A 121 -12.10 -12.57 -2.89
C HIS A 121 -13.19 -13.33 -3.64
N GLY A 122 -14.36 -12.70 -3.84
CA GLY A 122 -15.56 -13.29 -4.39
C GLY A 122 -16.33 -14.14 -3.38
N TRP A 123 -17.61 -14.36 -3.67
CA TRP A 123 -18.48 -15.19 -2.81
C TRP A 123 -18.10 -16.66 -2.85
N SER A 124 -17.93 -17.23 -4.04
CA SER A 124 -17.66 -18.66 -4.27
C SER A 124 -16.34 -18.97 -4.96
N HIS A 125 -15.45 -17.98 -5.06
CA HIS A 125 -14.16 -18.13 -5.74
C HIS A 125 -14.25 -18.49 -7.22
N LEU A 126 -15.27 -17.98 -7.93
CA LEU A 126 -15.43 -18.20 -9.36
C LEU A 126 -14.44 -17.35 -10.18
N ASN A 127 -14.09 -17.86 -11.37
CA ASN A 127 -13.37 -17.06 -12.34
C ASN A 127 -14.31 -15.99 -12.93
N LEU A 128 -14.12 -14.74 -12.49
CA LEU A 128 -15.00 -13.61 -12.84
C LEU A 128 -14.95 -13.22 -14.32
N THR A 129 -13.98 -13.74 -15.08
CA THR A 129 -13.86 -13.47 -16.54
C THR A 129 -14.72 -14.37 -17.39
N THR A 130 -15.25 -15.48 -16.84
CA THR A 130 -15.98 -16.53 -17.58
C THR A 130 -17.45 -16.64 -17.20
N ILE A 131 -17.92 -15.83 -16.27
CA ILE A 131 -19.32 -15.81 -15.81
C ILE A 131 -20.04 -14.56 -16.33
N THR A 132 -21.39 -14.56 -16.28
CA THR A 132 -22.19 -13.44 -16.75
C THR A 132 -21.96 -12.17 -15.91
N PRO A 133 -22.28 -10.96 -16.41
CA PRO A 133 -22.20 -9.73 -15.62
C PRO A 133 -23.02 -9.78 -14.33
N GLU A 134 -24.21 -10.39 -14.34
CA GLU A 134 -25.10 -10.54 -13.19
C GLU A 134 -24.49 -11.47 -12.14
N GLN A 135 -23.95 -12.62 -12.57
CA GLN A 135 -23.24 -13.53 -11.68
C GLN A 135 -22.00 -12.86 -11.07
N ARG A 136 -21.29 -12.06 -11.87
CA ARG A 136 -20.13 -11.30 -11.40
C ARG A 136 -20.50 -10.29 -10.32
N LEU A 137 -21.58 -9.54 -10.51
CA LEU A 137 -22.08 -8.60 -9.50
C LEU A 137 -22.48 -9.36 -8.23
N PHE A 138 -23.16 -10.49 -8.35
CA PHE A 138 -23.49 -11.31 -7.19
C PHE A 138 -22.23 -11.76 -6.43
N GLU A 139 -21.20 -12.28 -7.12
CA GLU A 139 -19.95 -12.71 -6.49
C GLU A 139 -19.26 -11.58 -5.71
N ILE A 140 -19.36 -10.35 -6.21
CA ILE A 140 -18.73 -9.17 -5.62
C ILE A 140 -19.61 -8.61 -4.48
N GLU A 141 -20.85 -8.22 -4.80
CA GLU A 141 -21.70 -7.43 -3.91
C GLU A 141 -22.29 -8.28 -2.77
N HIS A 142 -22.63 -9.55 -3.04
CA HIS A 142 -23.09 -10.46 -1.98
C HIS A 142 -21.97 -10.73 -0.97
N ASN A 143 -20.74 -10.94 -1.44
CA ASN A 143 -19.60 -11.11 -0.52
C ASN A 143 -19.32 -9.84 0.29
N ASP A 144 -19.44 -8.65 -0.30
CA ASP A 144 -19.34 -7.38 0.42
C ASP A 144 -20.38 -7.27 1.53
N SER A 145 -21.65 -7.63 1.22
CA SER A 145 -22.75 -7.59 2.19
C SER A 145 -22.48 -8.54 3.36
N VAL A 146 -22.08 -9.77 3.08
CA VAL A 146 -21.78 -10.75 4.13
C VAL A 146 -20.59 -10.33 5.00
N ILE A 147 -19.54 -9.78 4.40
CA ILE A 147 -18.41 -9.24 5.15
C ILE A 147 -18.85 -8.05 6.02
N HIS A 148 -19.65 -7.14 5.46
CA HIS A 148 -20.18 -6.00 6.20
C HIS A 148 -21.05 -6.45 7.38
N ASP A 149 -21.98 -7.35 7.17
CA ASP A 149 -22.89 -7.85 8.22
C ASP A 149 -22.15 -8.60 9.33
N SER A 150 -21.06 -9.29 8.96
CA SER A 150 -20.27 -10.08 9.91
C SER A 150 -19.21 -9.26 10.66
N LEU A 151 -18.59 -8.28 10.02
CA LEU A 151 -17.43 -7.56 10.54
C LEU A 151 -17.66 -6.05 10.75
N GLY A 152 -18.77 -5.49 10.28
CA GLY A 152 -19.09 -4.07 10.38
C GLY A 152 -18.22 -3.17 9.47
N LEU A 153 -17.59 -3.73 8.44
CA LEU A 153 -16.73 -2.99 7.50
C LEU A 153 -17.00 -3.37 6.05
N LEU A 154 -16.78 -2.44 5.13
CA LEU A 154 -16.77 -2.71 3.70
C LEU A 154 -15.33 -2.96 3.21
N PRO A 155 -15.08 -4.03 2.41
CA PRO A 155 -13.77 -4.28 1.83
C PRO A 155 -13.29 -3.12 0.96
N ARG A 156 -12.12 -2.59 1.27
CA ARG A 156 -11.54 -1.45 0.54
C ARG A 156 -10.73 -1.88 -0.69
N THR A 157 -10.44 -3.17 -0.80
CA THR A 157 -9.71 -3.75 -1.93
C THR A 157 -10.39 -5.02 -2.43
N PHE A 158 -10.01 -5.46 -3.62
CA PHE A 158 -10.43 -6.72 -4.21
C PHE A 158 -9.22 -7.55 -4.64
N ILE A 159 -9.25 -8.84 -4.40
CA ILE A 159 -8.25 -9.81 -4.86
C ILE A 159 -8.95 -10.83 -5.76
N TYR A 160 -8.44 -11.01 -6.97
CA TYR A 160 -9.13 -11.79 -8.01
C TYR A 160 -8.95 -13.29 -7.80
N PRO A 161 -10.06 -14.08 -7.72
CA PRO A 161 -9.98 -15.55 -7.70
C PRO A 161 -9.12 -16.09 -8.85
N GLY A 162 -8.13 -16.94 -8.49
CA GLY A 162 -7.18 -17.51 -9.45
C GLY A 162 -6.36 -16.47 -10.22
N ASN A 163 -6.27 -15.23 -9.74
CA ASN A 163 -5.58 -14.10 -10.40
C ASN A 163 -6.11 -13.80 -11.83
N ARG A 164 -7.40 -14.15 -12.09
CA ARG A 164 -8.06 -13.98 -13.40
C ARG A 164 -8.79 -12.63 -13.45
N ARG A 165 -8.43 -11.79 -14.42
CA ARG A 165 -9.00 -10.46 -14.57
C ARG A 165 -9.02 -10.01 -16.03
N SER A 166 -9.96 -9.14 -16.37
CA SER A 166 -10.06 -8.36 -17.60
C SER A 166 -10.33 -6.89 -17.23
N PRO A 167 -10.24 -5.94 -18.16
CA PRO A 167 -10.60 -4.55 -17.89
C PRO A 167 -12.00 -4.38 -17.28
N GLU A 168 -13.00 -5.13 -17.77
CA GLU A 168 -14.37 -5.10 -17.28
C GLU A 168 -14.48 -5.65 -15.85
N VAL A 169 -13.77 -6.75 -15.56
CA VAL A 169 -13.69 -7.33 -14.21
C VAL A 169 -13.02 -6.35 -13.26
N ILE A 170 -11.91 -5.74 -13.65
CA ILE A 170 -11.21 -4.73 -12.84
C ILE A 170 -12.16 -3.58 -12.51
N LYS A 171 -12.83 -3.01 -13.52
CA LYS A 171 -13.78 -1.92 -13.35
C LYS A 171 -14.92 -2.28 -12.38
N ALA A 172 -15.48 -3.48 -12.48
CA ALA A 172 -16.53 -3.96 -11.59
C ALA A 172 -16.02 -4.13 -10.14
N CYS A 173 -14.86 -4.76 -9.97
CA CYS A 173 -14.28 -5.04 -8.67
C CYS A 173 -13.73 -3.80 -7.96
N GLU A 174 -13.34 -2.75 -8.68
CA GLU A 174 -12.81 -1.52 -8.08
C GLU A 174 -13.88 -0.47 -7.76
N LYS A 175 -15.14 -0.69 -8.16
CA LYS A 175 -16.25 0.21 -7.84
C LYS A 175 -16.39 0.36 -6.32
N GLY A 176 -16.27 1.59 -5.82
CA GLY A 176 -16.35 1.90 -4.38
C GLY A 176 -15.15 1.41 -3.55
N ARG A 177 -14.01 1.12 -4.18
CA ARG A 177 -12.78 0.67 -3.51
C ARG A 177 -11.58 1.53 -3.84
N VAL A 178 -10.57 1.47 -3.00
CA VAL A 178 -9.28 2.12 -3.27
C VAL A 178 -8.49 1.41 -4.36
N GLY A 179 -8.84 0.18 -4.69
CA GLY A 179 -8.24 -0.57 -5.80
C GLY A 179 -8.28 -2.08 -5.62
N SER A 180 -7.44 -2.76 -6.38
CA SER A 180 -7.37 -4.21 -6.41
C SER A 180 -5.92 -4.71 -6.56
N ARG A 181 -5.68 -6.01 -6.28
CA ARG A 181 -4.39 -6.63 -6.50
C ARG A 181 -4.21 -6.99 -7.97
N THR A 182 -3.59 -6.10 -8.74
CA THR A 182 -3.33 -6.29 -10.18
C THR A 182 -1.97 -6.90 -10.48
N PHE A 183 -1.06 -6.94 -9.52
CA PHE A 183 0.25 -7.62 -9.60
C PHE A 183 0.57 -8.28 -8.27
N GLN A 184 1.37 -9.32 -8.32
CA GLN A 184 1.77 -10.09 -7.14
C GLN A 184 3.01 -10.92 -7.40
N GLN A 185 3.69 -11.30 -6.32
CA GLN A 185 4.73 -12.32 -6.35
C GLN A 185 4.51 -13.31 -5.20
N SER A 186 4.65 -14.62 -5.49
CA SER A 186 4.51 -15.65 -4.47
C SER A 186 5.68 -15.60 -3.49
N LEU A 187 5.39 -15.82 -2.19
CA LEU A 187 6.39 -16.12 -1.17
C LEU A 187 6.51 -17.62 -0.88
N GLY A 188 5.58 -18.44 -1.40
CA GLY A 188 5.39 -19.84 -0.97
C GLY A 188 6.41 -20.84 -1.51
N SER A 189 5.94 -22.00 -1.94
CA SER A 189 6.65 -23.28 -2.10
C SER A 189 7.95 -23.28 -2.90
N LYS A 190 8.17 -22.29 -3.76
CA LYS A 190 9.36 -22.17 -4.63
C LYS A 190 10.42 -21.21 -4.11
N ARG A 191 10.25 -20.71 -2.92
CA ARG A 191 11.16 -19.73 -2.31
C ARG A 191 12.02 -20.38 -1.23
N ASN A 192 13.23 -19.84 -1.12
CA ASN A 192 14.15 -20.12 -0.04
C ASN A 192 14.66 -18.80 0.57
N ASP A 193 15.46 -18.86 1.62
CA ASP A 193 15.97 -17.69 2.32
C ASP A 193 16.75 -16.74 1.40
N GLU A 194 17.58 -17.29 0.50
CA GLU A 194 18.38 -16.50 -0.44
C GLU A 194 17.50 -15.72 -1.42
N ASN A 195 16.51 -16.39 -2.02
CA ASN A 195 15.57 -15.76 -2.94
C ASN A 195 14.78 -14.64 -2.27
N LEU A 196 14.36 -14.85 -1.01
CA LEU A 196 13.59 -13.83 -0.28
C LEU A 196 14.47 -12.66 0.18
N ARG A 197 15.72 -12.90 0.55
CA ARG A 197 16.69 -11.81 0.83
C ARG A 197 16.94 -10.97 -0.42
N LYS A 198 17.25 -11.64 -1.54
CA LYS A 198 17.45 -10.94 -2.81
C LYS A 198 16.22 -10.14 -3.23
N MET A 199 15.01 -10.68 -3.05
CA MET A 199 13.78 -9.96 -3.33
C MET A 199 13.70 -8.64 -2.54
N VAL A 200 14.08 -8.65 -1.27
CA VAL A 200 14.08 -7.45 -0.40
C VAL A 200 15.16 -6.45 -0.84
N GLU A 201 16.35 -6.93 -1.18
CA GLU A 201 17.44 -6.08 -1.68
C GLU A 201 17.06 -5.40 -2.99
N ASP A 202 16.54 -6.16 -3.96
CA ASP A 202 16.06 -5.64 -5.26
C ASP A 202 14.90 -4.64 -5.07
N LEU A 203 14.01 -4.90 -4.12
CA LEU A 203 12.90 -4.02 -3.79
C LEU A 203 13.38 -2.67 -3.27
N ILE A 204 14.33 -2.66 -2.35
CA ILE A 204 14.95 -1.44 -1.81
C ILE A 204 15.69 -0.70 -2.92
N ALA A 205 16.50 -1.41 -3.72
CA ALA A 205 17.26 -0.81 -4.81
C ALA A 205 16.39 -0.15 -5.86
N SER A 206 15.24 -0.75 -6.17
CA SER A 206 14.26 -0.20 -7.13
C SER A 206 13.33 0.86 -6.53
N ARG A 207 13.38 1.11 -5.22
CA ARG A 207 12.43 1.94 -4.47
C ARG A 207 10.97 1.53 -4.72
N GLY A 208 10.74 0.23 -4.90
CA GLY A 208 9.49 -0.34 -5.39
C GLY A 208 8.44 -0.64 -4.31
N TRP A 209 7.38 -1.27 -4.76
CA TRP A 209 6.34 -1.85 -3.91
C TRP A 209 6.16 -3.33 -4.26
N ALA A 210 6.33 -4.20 -3.27
CA ALA A 210 6.04 -5.62 -3.41
C ALA A 210 4.64 -5.92 -2.83
N VAL A 211 3.79 -6.53 -3.65
CA VAL A 211 2.54 -7.15 -3.20
C VAL A 211 2.78 -8.65 -3.22
N THR A 212 2.81 -9.27 -2.05
CA THR A 212 3.07 -10.70 -1.96
C THR A 212 1.77 -11.50 -1.99
N MET A 213 1.84 -12.74 -2.46
CA MET A 213 0.73 -13.68 -2.45
C MET A 213 1.17 -14.95 -1.72
N THR A 214 0.38 -15.35 -0.74
CA THR A 214 0.57 -16.59 0.02
C THR A 214 -0.80 -17.20 0.30
N HIS A 215 -0.89 -18.53 0.23
CA HIS A 215 -2.09 -19.27 0.63
C HIS A 215 -1.81 -20.03 1.92
N GLY A 216 -1.38 -21.28 1.83
CA GLY A 216 -1.06 -22.08 2.99
C GLY A 216 0.28 -21.74 3.65
N ILE A 217 0.39 -22.00 4.95
CA ILE A 217 1.65 -21.87 5.68
C ILE A 217 2.36 -23.22 5.71
N THR A 218 1.69 -24.29 6.17
CA THR A 218 2.25 -25.65 6.25
C THR A 218 1.54 -26.62 5.30
N ARG A 219 0.38 -26.27 4.78
CA ARG A 219 -0.44 -27.09 3.87
C ARG A 219 -1.28 -26.21 2.93
N GLY A 220 -1.87 -26.81 1.92
CA GLY A 220 -2.68 -26.10 0.92
C GLY A 220 -1.84 -25.64 -0.27
N TYR A 221 -2.46 -24.82 -1.12
CA TYR A 221 -1.81 -24.33 -2.32
C TYR A 221 -0.63 -23.41 -1.98
N ASP A 222 0.49 -23.60 -2.70
CA ASP A 222 1.70 -22.76 -2.59
C ASP A 222 2.24 -22.58 -1.15
N HIS A 223 2.00 -23.58 -0.26
CA HIS A 223 2.52 -23.59 1.11
C HIS A 223 4.05 -23.67 1.14
N PHE A 224 4.65 -23.29 2.24
CA PHE A 224 6.10 -23.37 2.43
C PHE A 224 6.52 -24.83 2.67
N THR A 225 7.65 -25.24 2.11
CA THR A 225 8.29 -26.52 2.44
C THR A 225 8.78 -26.56 3.88
N ASP A 226 9.18 -25.40 4.39
CA ASP A 226 9.53 -25.12 5.78
C ASP A 226 8.96 -23.75 6.16
N SER A 227 7.99 -23.67 7.04
CA SER A 227 7.38 -22.41 7.48
C SER A 227 8.38 -21.46 8.15
N ALA A 228 9.50 -21.96 8.67
CA ALA A 228 10.56 -21.14 9.22
C ALA A 228 11.19 -20.18 8.18
N ILE A 229 11.09 -20.46 6.89
CA ILE A 229 11.50 -19.56 5.82
C ILE A 229 10.70 -18.23 5.91
N LEU A 230 9.38 -18.31 6.10
CA LEU A 230 8.54 -17.12 6.25
C LEU A 230 8.90 -16.34 7.52
N TRP A 231 9.16 -17.02 8.62
CA TRP A 231 9.52 -16.37 9.89
C TRP A 231 10.88 -15.66 9.80
N ARG A 232 11.86 -16.29 9.17
CA ARG A 232 13.16 -15.66 8.89
C ARG A 232 13.05 -14.47 7.94
N HIS A 233 12.14 -14.56 6.96
CA HIS A 233 11.84 -13.42 6.08
C HIS A 233 11.23 -12.25 6.88
N PHE A 234 10.28 -12.50 7.76
CA PHE A 234 9.71 -11.44 8.62
C PHE A 234 10.78 -10.81 9.51
N ASN A 235 11.64 -11.61 10.16
CA ASN A 235 12.75 -11.11 10.95
C ASN A 235 13.68 -10.21 10.12
N HIS A 236 13.98 -10.60 8.87
CA HIS A 236 14.83 -9.82 7.98
C HIS A 236 14.17 -8.48 7.61
N VAL A 237 12.90 -8.49 7.18
CA VAL A 237 12.16 -7.26 6.86
C VAL A 237 12.03 -6.36 8.08
N ASP A 238 11.80 -6.94 9.26
CA ASP A 238 11.71 -6.19 10.52
C ASP A 238 13.02 -5.48 10.88
N SER A 239 14.16 -6.11 10.65
CA SER A 239 15.46 -5.47 10.84
C SER A 239 15.69 -4.26 9.91
N LEU A 240 14.92 -4.17 8.83
CA LEU A 240 14.96 -3.11 7.82
C LEU A 240 13.75 -2.17 7.89
N ARG A 241 12.98 -2.15 9.00
CA ARG A 241 11.75 -1.34 9.14
C ARG A 241 11.95 0.17 8.97
N HIS A 242 13.16 0.66 9.12
CA HIS A 242 13.51 2.05 8.83
C HIS A 242 13.63 2.35 7.34
N ARG A 243 13.74 1.31 6.50
CA ARG A 243 13.86 1.37 5.04
C ARG A 243 12.64 0.82 4.31
N ILE A 244 11.85 -0.02 4.96
CA ILE A 244 10.70 -0.70 4.35
C ILE A 244 9.45 -0.42 5.14
N TRP A 245 8.48 0.17 4.48
CA TRP A 245 7.14 0.28 5.01
C TRP A 245 6.34 -1.00 4.76
N VAL A 246 5.98 -1.72 5.81
CA VAL A 246 4.99 -2.80 5.73
C VAL A 246 3.61 -2.20 5.95
N GLY A 247 2.74 -2.28 4.95
CA GLY A 247 1.38 -1.76 4.98
C GLY A 247 0.39 -2.71 4.32
N THR A 248 -0.89 -2.62 4.69
CA THR A 248 -1.94 -3.38 4.01
C THR A 248 -2.04 -2.97 2.53
N LEU A 249 -2.69 -3.77 1.72
CA LEU A 249 -2.93 -3.44 0.31
C LEU A 249 -3.68 -2.11 0.18
N ALA A 250 -4.71 -1.90 1.01
CA ALA A 250 -5.48 -0.66 1.02
C ALA A 250 -4.66 0.56 1.46
N GLU A 251 -3.79 0.41 2.46
CA GLU A 251 -2.96 1.52 2.94
C GLU A 251 -1.99 2.00 1.87
N VAL A 252 -1.25 1.07 1.23
CA VAL A 252 -0.26 1.43 0.21
C VAL A 252 -0.92 1.96 -1.05
N LEU A 253 -2.06 1.38 -1.48
CA LEU A 253 -2.87 1.92 -2.59
C LEU A 253 -3.37 3.33 -2.28
N THR A 254 -3.92 3.54 -1.08
CA THR A 254 -4.42 4.87 -0.66
C THR A 254 -3.30 5.90 -0.69
N TYR A 255 -2.16 5.60 -0.06
CA TYR A 255 -1.01 6.48 -0.03
C TYR A 255 -0.53 6.84 -1.44
N SER A 256 -0.36 5.83 -2.29
CA SER A 256 0.13 6.01 -3.66
C SER A 256 -0.83 6.86 -4.50
N LYS A 257 -2.14 6.65 -4.38
CA LYS A 257 -3.16 7.41 -5.12
C LYS A 257 -3.27 8.85 -4.61
N LEU A 258 -3.30 9.06 -3.30
CA LEU A 258 -3.29 10.40 -2.71
C LEU A 258 -2.04 11.17 -3.11
N ARG A 259 -0.87 10.53 -3.01
CA ARG A 259 0.40 11.14 -3.41
C ARG A 259 0.39 11.54 -4.89
N LYS A 260 -0.09 10.66 -5.77
CA LYS A 260 -0.18 10.94 -7.22
C LYS A 260 -1.09 12.12 -7.56
N ALA A 261 -2.22 12.24 -6.84
CA ALA A 261 -3.18 13.32 -7.04
C ALA A 261 -2.77 14.63 -6.36
N LEU A 262 -1.82 14.60 -5.42
CA LEU A 262 -1.43 15.77 -4.65
C LEU A 262 -0.84 16.86 -5.52
N ARG A 263 -1.27 18.10 -5.26
CA ARG A 263 -0.69 19.33 -5.74
C ARG A 263 -0.35 20.19 -4.53
N LEU A 264 0.80 20.86 -4.57
CA LEU A 264 1.26 21.74 -3.50
C LEU A 264 1.49 23.14 -4.07
N GLU A 265 1.10 24.16 -3.31
CA GLU A 265 1.52 25.53 -3.49
C GLU A 265 2.34 25.91 -2.26
N ALA A 266 3.54 26.48 -2.43
CA ALA A 266 4.40 26.85 -1.32
C ALA A 266 4.94 28.26 -1.47
N ILE A 267 4.89 29.03 -0.40
CA ILE A 267 5.33 30.42 -0.35
C ILE A 267 6.13 30.64 0.93
N ARG A 268 7.27 31.34 0.85
CA ARG A 268 8.01 31.84 2.01
C ARG A 268 7.55 33.24 2.35
N GLN A 269 7.16 33.44 3.59
CA GLN A 269 6.78 34.74 4.13
C GLN A 269 8.02 35.57 4.51
N PRO A 270 7.90 36.90 4.62
CA PRO A 270 9.02 37.78 5.00
C PRO A 270 9.63 37.44 6.38
N ASP A 271 8.85 36.88 7.31
CA ASP A 271 9.30 36.42 8.63
C ASP A 271 10.02 35.06 8.59
N GLY A 272 10.22 34.50 7.41
CA GLY A 272 10.87 33.19 7.22
C GLY A 272 9.92 31.99 7.34
N THR A 273 8.66 32.20 7.69
CA THR A 273 7.64 31.14 7.73
C THR A 273 7.37 30.59 6.33
N ILE A 274 7.29 29.27 6.20
CA ILE A 274 6.89 28.59 4.97
C ILE A 274 5.43 28.18 5.08
N VAL A 275 4.65 28.56 4.10
CA VAL A 275 3.24 28.18 3.97
C VAL A 275 3.09 27.23 2.79
N VAL A 276 2.54 26.04 3.05
CA VAL A 276 2.26 25.04 2.01
C VAL A 276 0.77 24.78 1.99
N LYS A 277 0.15 24.85 0.80
CA LYS A 277 -1.26 24.55 0.58
C LYS A 277 -1.40 23.26 -0.21
N PRO A 278 -1.81 22.14 0.39
CA PRO A 278 -2.15 20.94 -0.33
C PRO A 278 -3.50 21.06 -1.03
N SER A 279 -3.62 20.45 -2.20
CA SER A 279 -4.87 20.21 -2.89
C SER A 279 -4.79 18.88 -3.63
N LEU A 280 -5.93 18.27 -3.94
CA LEU A 280 -5.99 17.01 -4.67
C LEU A 280 -6.58 17.23 -6.05
N ASP A 281 -5.95 16.68 -7.07
CA ASP A 281 -6.37 16.72 -8.46
C ASP A 281 -7.13 15.44 -8.80
N ASP A 282 -8.45 15.53 -8.81
CA ASP A 282 -9.35 14.40 -9.09
C ASP A 282 -9.24 13.91 -10.56
N THR A 283 -8.72 14.75 -11.46
CA THR A 283 -8.52 14.34 -12.86
C THR A 283 -7.37 13.33 -13.01
N VAL A 284 -6.43 13.31 -12.07
CA VAL A 284 -5.29 12.37 -12.07
C VAL A 284 -5.73 10.97 -11.62
N VAL A 285 -6.61 10.91 -10.62
CA VAL A 285 -7.21 9.66 -10.11
C VAL A 285 -8.67 9.93 -9.79
N THR A 286 -9.58 9.40 -10.60
CA THR A 286 -11.01 9.60 -10.45
C THR A 286 -11.50 9.21 -9.04
N GLY A 287 -12.28 10.09 -8.42
CA GLY A 287 -12.85 9.89 -7.09
C GLY A 287 -11.87 10.07 -5.93
N ILE A 288 -10.65 10.57 -6.18
CA ILE A 288 -9.64 10.75 -5.12
C ILE A 288 -10.03 11.78 -4.07
N THR A 289 -10.92 12.72 -4.42
CA THR A 289 -11.45 13.73 -3.51
C THR A 289 -12.44 13.19 -2.49
N ASP A 290 -12.94 11.95 -2.68
CA ASP A 290 -13.75 11.27 -1.67
C ASP A 290 -12.92 10.88 -0.44
N SER A 291 -12.92 11.76 0.56
CA SER A 291 -12.19 11.57 1.81
C SER A 291 -12.69 10.38 2.64
N SER A 292 -13.91 9.88 2.38
CA SER A 292 -14.44 8.69 3.06
C SER A 292 -13.71 7.43 2.62
N LEU A 293 -13.37 7.36 1.34
CA LEU A 293 -12.66 6.23 0.73
C LEU A 293 -11.13 6.35 0.89
N TYR A 294 -10.59 7.56 0.70
CA TYR A 294 -9.15 7.80 0.72
C TYR A 294 -8.68 8.48 2.01
N LYS A 295 -8.98 7.88 3.16
CA LYS A 295 -8.46 8.33 4.46
C LYS A 295 -7.00 7.91 4.62
N GLY A 296 -6.11 8.88 4.79
CA GLY A 296 -4.69 8.61 5.01
C GLY A 296 -3.89 9.89 5.18
N ARG A 297 -2.70 9.75 5.71
CA ARG A 297 -1.71 10.83 5.81
C ARG A 297 -0.58 10.57 4.81
N LEU A 298 -0.01 11.66 4.30
CA LEU A 298 1.20 11.63 3.51
C LEU A 298 2.38 12.14 4.34
N THR A 299 3.58 11.72 3.98
CA THR A 299 4.82 12.16 4.61
C THR A 299 5.45 13.26 3.78
N MET A 300 5.55 14.46 4.35
CA MET A 300 6.35 15.56 3.80
C MET A 300 7.73 15.54 4.46
N VAL A 301 8.76 15.67 3.66
CA VAL A 301 10.14 15.78 4.12
C VAL A 301 10.56 17.25 4.00
N VAL A 302 11.09 17.81 5.08
CA VAL A 302 11.68 19.14 5.10
C VAL A 302 13.14 19.00 5.47
N THR A 303 14.03 19.26 4.50
CA THR A 303 15.49 19.17 4.74
C THR A 303 16.04 20.44 5.38
N GLY A 304 17.19 20.35 6.04
CA GLY A 304 17.89 21.46 6.65
C GLY A 304 18.29 21.19 8.09
N GLU A 305 19.21 21.98 8.62
CA GLU A 305 19.82 21.77 9.93
C GLU A 305 18.94 22.25 11.11
N ASN A 306 18.01 23.15 10.86
CA ASN A 306 17.18 23.74 11.92
C ASN A 306 16.00 22.81 12.25
N ARG A 307 15.72 22.65 13.54
CA ARG A 307 14.46 22.07 13.97
C ARG A 307 13.31 22.94 13.49
N ILE A 308 12.21 22.29 13.10
CA ILE A 308 11.00 22.99 12.67
C ILE A 308 9.81 22.64 13.56
N GLN A 309 8.89 23.56 13.64
CA GLN A 309 7.53 23.35 14.13
C GLN A 309 6.58 23.51 12.97
N ALA A 310 5.63 22.59 12.86
CA ALA A 310 4.65 22.64 11.79
C ALA A 310 3.22 22.50 12.36
N THR A 311 2.30 23.23 11.73
CA THR A 311 0.87 23.10 12.02
C THR A 311 0.12 22.89 10.71
N GLN A 312 -1.02 22.20 10.78
CA GLN A 312 -2.01 22.16 9.69
C GLN A 312 -3.34 22.64 10.25
N ASP A 313 -3.94 23.62 9.60
CA ASP A 313 -5.18 24.28 10.06
C ASP A 313 -5.07 24.74 11.54
N GLY A 314 -3.89 25.26 11.92
CA GLY A 314 -3.59 25.74 13.25
C GLY A 314 -3.33 24.66 14.31
N ARG A 315 -3.43 23.36 13.95
CA ARG A 315 -3.16 22.23 14.87
C ARG A 315 -1.74 21.70 14.65
N PRO A 316 -0.97 21.41 15.72
CA PRO A 316 0.38 20.84 15.58
C PRO A 316 0.39 19.57 14.74
N LEU A 317 1.36 19.45 13.84
CA LEU A 317 1.65 18.22 13.12
C LEU A 317 2.67 17.38 13.89
N GLU A 318 2.50 16.07 13.79
CA GLU A 318 3.50 15.12 14.26
C GLU A 318 4.78 15.28 13.43
N THR A 319 5.91 15.44 14.12
CA THR A 319 7.21 15.71 13.52
C THR A 319 8.22 14.67 13.98
N VAL A 320 8.91 14.02 13.04
CA VAL A 320 9.96 13.05 13.32
C VAL A 320 11.29 13.57 12.80
N VAL A 321 12.25 13.76 13.72
CA VAL A 321 13.60 14.23 13.36
C VAL A 321 14.39 13.09 12.69
N ARG A 322 15.09 13.41 11.60
CA ARG A 322 16.04 12.57 10.86
C ARG A 322 17.39 13.29 10.74
N GLU A 323 18.42 12.54 10.33
CA GLU A 323 19.78 13.08 10.19
C GLU A 323 19.84 14.34 9.30
N ASN A 324 19.12 14.33 8.16
CA ASN A 324 19.20 15.42 7.16
C ASN A 324 17.89 16.23 7.07
N GLY A 325 17.03 16.21 8.10
CA GLY A 325 15.77 16.95 8.05
C GLY A 325 14.70 16.40 9.00
N GLN A 326 13.47 16.71 8.70
CA GLN A 326 12.33 16.31 9.51
C GLN A 326 11.18 15.81 8.64
N LEU A 327 10.47 14.80 9.13
CA LEU A 327 9.26 14.26 8.52
C LEU A 327 8.03 14.87 9.18
N LEU A 328 7.07 15.28 8.38
CA LEU A 328 5.76 15.78 8.80
C LEU A 328 4.68 14.85 8.27
N LEU A 329 3.82 14.34 9.16
CA LEU A 329 2.65 13.57 8.75
C LEU A 329 1.45 14.50 8.61
N PHE A 330 1.02 14.78 7.37
CA PHE A 330 -0.06 15.70 7.06
C PHE A 330 -1.27 15.04 6.41
N ASN A 331 -2.42 15.67 6.53
CA ASN A 331 -3.65 15.26 5.85
C ASN A 331 -3.72 15.94 4.47
N PRO A 332 -3.69 15.21 3.35
CA PRO A 332 -3.79 15.81 2.01
C PRO A 332 -5.15 16.44 1.69
N HIS A 333 -6.22 16.09 2.45
CA HIS A 333 -7.54 16.73 2.39
C HIS A 333 -7.67 17.94 3.34
N GLY A 334 -6.65 18.21 4.16
CA GLY A 334 -6.64 19.34 5.09
C GLY A 334 -6.26 20.64 4.36
N GLY A 335 -6.37 21.74 5.09
CA GLY A 335 -5.98 23.04 4.58
C GLY A 335 -4.49 23.35 4.74
N GLN A 336 -4.19 24.59 5.01
CA GLN A 336 -2.85 25.15 5.00
C GLN A 336 -1.92 24.50 6.05
N ILE A 337 -0.70 24.18 5.64
CA ILE A 337 0.41 23.78 6.49
C ILE A 337 1.33 24.99 6.67
N THR A 338 1.66 25.30 7.93
CA THR A 338 2.59 26.37 8.29
C THR A 338 3.82 25.75 8.94
N ILE A 339 5.01 26.07 8.42
CA ILE A 339 6.30 25.53 8.89
C ILE A 339 7.15 26.70 9.36
N LYS A 340 7.66 26.65 10.59
CA LYS A 340 8.53 27.65 11.19
C LYS A 340 9.79 27.02 11.74
N ALA A 341 10.89 27.75 11.72
CA ALA A 341 12.08 27.34 12.47
C ALA A 341 11.73 27.27 13.97
N ALA A 342 12.12 26.20 14.65
CA ALA A 342 12.07 26.12 16.10
C ALA A 342 13.37 26.74 16.65
N PHE A 343 13.24 27.66 17.58
CA PHE A 343 14.35 28.27 18.31
C PHE A 343 14.79 27.38 19.46
#